data_11d3eab386c51fcce28a6723bf548410
#
_entry.id   11d3eab386c51fcce28a6723bf548410
#
_cell.length_a   1.000
_cell.length_b   1.000
_cell.length_c   1.000
_cell.angle_alpha   90.00
_cell.angle_beta   90.00
_cell.angle_gamma   90.00
#
_symmetry.space_group_name_H-M   'P 1'
#
loop_
_entity.id
_entity.type
_entity.pdbx_description
1 polymer ?
#
loop_
_entity_poly.entity_id
_entity_poly.type
_entity_poly.pdbx_seq_one_letter_code
_entity_poly.pdbx_strand_id
1 'polypeptide(L)' 'MKKGDKVHWNWGKSQAEGKIVEKSDKTIEKKIKGTVVKRKGSKEEPSYVIKQDNGNEVVKSESELEKGGKEE' A
#
# COMPACT_ATOMS: atom_id res chain seq x y z
N MET A 1 11.02 2.51 1.73
CA MET A 1 10.26 1.41 1.06
C MET A 1 10.36 1.57 -0.44
N LYS A 2 10.37 0.48 -1.16
CA LYS A 2 10.52 0.49 -2.62
C LYS A 2 9.76 -0.69 -3.23
N LYS A 3 9.61 -0.67 -4.55
CA LYS A 3 8.98 -1.75 -5.30
C LYS A 3 9.65 -3.09 -4.97
N GLY A 4 8.85 -4.08 -4.64
CA GLY A 4 9.31 -5.40 -4.25
C GLY A 4 9.43 -5.61 -2.75
N ASP A 5 9.38 -4.55 -1.96
CA ASP A 5 9.44 -4.67 -0.50
C ASP A 5 8.13 -5.23 0.06
N LYS A 6 8.25 -6.05 1.08
CA LYS A 6 7.11 -6.55 1.82
C LYS A 6 6.76 -5.54 2.91
N VAL A 7 5.47 -5.24 3.05
CA VAL A 7 4.97 -4.28 4.02
C VAL A 7 3.73 -4.82 4.70
N HIS A 8 3.39 -4.23 5.83
CA HIS A 8 2.13 -4.53 6.52
C HIS A 8 1.51 -3.23 7.02
N TRP A 9 0.21 -3.29 7.31
CA TRP A 9 -0.55 -2.16 7.85
C TRP A 9 -1.67 -2.66 8.73
N ASN A 10 -2.15 -1.79 9.61
CA ASN A 10 -3.28 -2.12 10.47
C ASN A 10 -4.58 -2.02 9.69
N TRP A 11 -5.44 -3.02 9.87
CA TRP A 11 -6.76 -3.05 9.26
C TRP A 11 -7.77 -3.52 10.30
N GLY A 12 -8.58 -2.55 10.82
CA GLY A 12 -9.49 -2.87 11.90
C GLY A 12 -8.74 -3.40 13.12
N LYS A 13 -9.14 -4.56 13.62
CA LYS A 13 -8.50 -5.21 14.76
C LYS A 13 -7.37 -6.15 14.37
N SER A 14 -7.05 -6.24 13.09
CA SER A 14 -6.02 -7.14 12.60
C SER A 14 -5.01 -6.39 11.75
N GLN A 15 -4.05 -7.11 11.23
CA GLN A 15 -3.08 -6.58 10.30
C GLN A 15 -3.20 -7.26 8.95
N ALA A 16 -2.92 -6.52 7.91
CA ALA A 16 -2.82 -7.05 6.56
C ALA A 16 -1.40 -6.87 6.06
N GLU A 17 -1.00 -7.68 5.11
CA GLU A 17 0.32 -7.56 4.51
C GLU A 17 0.26 -7.73 3.00
N GLY A 18 1.28 -7.25 2.34
CA GLY A 18 1.40 -7.37 0.90
C GLY A 18 2.75 -6.91 0.42
N LYS A 19 2.91 -6.90 -0.88
CA LYS A 19 4.15 -6.53 -1.53
C LYS A 19 3.95 -5.28 -2.38
N ILE A 20 4.86 -4.35 -2.28
CA ILE A 20 4.80 -3.11 -3.07
C ILE A 20 5.04 -3.45 -4.54
N VAL A 21 4.09 -3.12 -5.39
CA VAL A 21 4.19 -3.30 -6.84
C VAL A 21 4.39 -1.98 -7.56
N GLU A 22 4.10 -0.86 -6.90
CA GLU A 22 4.32 0.47 -7.47
C GLU A 22 4.56 1.48 -6.36
N LYS A 23 5.45 2.43 -6.61
CA LYS A 23 5.72 3.55 -5.71
C LYS A 23 5.57 4.83 -6.51
N SER A 24 4.90 5.84 -5.95
CA SER A 24 4.74 7.13 -6.60
C SER A 24 4.92 8.27 -5.60
N ASP A 25 5.67 9.29 -5.99
CA ASP A 25 5.77 10.53 -5.25
C ASP A 25 4.68 11.54 -5.64
N LYS A 26 3.69 11.07 -6.40
CA LYS A 26 2.54 11.85 -6.86
C LYS A 26 1.26 11.15 -6.43
N THR A 27 0.14 11.85 -6.59
CA THR A 27 -1.17 11.25 -6.32
C THR A 27 -1.41 10.04 -7.21
N ILE A 28 -1.77 8.93 -6.58
CA ILE A 28 -2.18 7.71 -7.29
C ILE A 28 -3.70 7.66 -7.31
N GLU A 29 -4.25 7.41 -8.49
CA GLU A 29 -5.66 7.11 -8.65
C GLU A 29 -5.77 5.76 -9.33
N LYS A 30 -6.45 4.82 -8.69
CA LYS A 30 -6.55 3.46 -9.20
C LYS A 30 -7.95 2.91 -8.97
N LYS A 31 -8.48 2.23 -9.98
CA LYS A 31 -9.76 1.55 -9.87
C LYS A 31 -9.52 0.14 -9.34
N ILE A 32 -10.06 -0.15 -8.17
CA ILE A 32 -9.93 -1.46 -7.51
C ILE A 32 -11.33 -1.99 -7.25
N LYS A 33 -11.64 -3.14 -7.83
CA LYS A 33 -12.95 -3.81 -7.68
C LYS A 33 -14.14 -2.89 -7.96
N GLY A 34 -14.03 -2.08 -9.00
CA GLY A 34 -15.09 -1.16 -9.38
C GLY A 34 -15.12 0.14 -8.59
N THR A 35 -14.25 0.30 -7.61
CA THR A 35 -14.16 1.50 -6.78
C THR A 35 -12.89 2.28 -7.12
N VAL A 36 -13.02 3.59 -7.32
CA VAL A 36 -11.87 4.45 -7.55
C VAL A 36 -11.25 4.78 -6.20
N VAL A 37 -9.98 4.43 -6.03
CA VAL A 37 -9.21 4.73 -4.84
C VAL A 37 -8.15 5.76 -5.21
N LYS A 38 -8.10 6.84 -4.45
CA LYS A 38 -7.15 7.93 -4.67
C LYS A 38 -6.36 8.18 -3.40
N ARG A 39 -5.04 8.24 -3.52
CA ARG A 39 -4.14 8.57 -2.42
C ARG A 39 -3.19 9.67 -2.84
N LYS A 40 -3.10 10.69 -2.05
CA LYS A 40 -2.19 11.79 -2.28
C LYS A 40 -0.77 11.36 -1.90
N GLY A 41 0.18 11.57 -2.81
CA GLY A 41 1.58 11.25 -2.58
C GLY A 41 2.47 12.46 -2.78
N SER A 42 3.62 12.44 -2.12
CA SER A 42 4.65 13.47 -2.26
C SER A 42 6.01 12.80 -2.12
N LYS A 43 7.08 13.57 -2.31
CA LYS A 43 8.45 13.04 -2.10
C LYS A 43 8.69 12.65 -0.65
N GLU A 44 8.09 13.38 0.27
CA GLU A 44 8.24 13.13 1.72
C GLU A 44 7.36 11.99 2.18
N GLU A 45 6.22 11.82 1.54
CA GLU A 45 5.26 10.78 1.87
C GLU A 45 4.71 10.16 0.59
N PRO A 46 5.46 9.24 -0.03
CA PRO A 46 5.01 8.59 -1.26
C PRO A 46 3.77 7.74 -1.04
N SER A 47 3.02 7.52 -2.12
CA SER A 47 1.93 6.56 -2.14
C SER A 47 2.41 5.26 -2.77
N TYR A 48 1.85 4.16 -2.31
CA TYR A 48 2.23 2.82 -2.76
C TYR A 48 1.01 2.03 -3.20
N VAL A 49 1.18 1.27 -4.28
CA VAL A 49 0.24 0.23 -4.65
C VAL A 49 0.80 -1.08 -4.12
N ILE A 50 0.02 -1.80 -3.35
CA ILE A 50 0.44 -3.03 -2.69
C ILE A 50 -0.47 -4.16 -3.14
N LYS A 51 0.13 -5.27 -3.52
CA LYS A 51 -0.60 -6.48 -3.89
C LYS A 51 -0.54 -7.47 -2.74
N GLN A 52 -1.71 -7.91 -2.30
CA GLN A 52 -1.84 -8.90 -1.25
C GLN A 52 -1.74 -10.32 -1.83
N ASP A 53 -1.45 -11.28 -0.97
CA ASP A 53 -1.31 -12.69 -1.39
C ASP A 53 -2.57 -13.25 -2.02
N ASN A 54 -3.73 -12.72 -1.64
CA ASN A 54 -5.01 -13.13 -2.22
C ASN A 54 -5.30 -12.51 -3.59
N GLY A 55 -4.35 -11.74 -4.13
CA GLY A 55 -4.50 -11.09 -5.44
C GLY A 55 -5.15 -9.72 -5.40
N ASN A 56 -5.64 -9.29 -4.26
CA ASN A 56 -6.22 -7.94 -4.11
C ASN A 56 -5.11 -6.90 -4.08
N GLU A 57 -5.44 -5.71 -4.60
CA GLU A 57 -4.54 -4.56 -4.55
C GLU A 57 -5.13 -3.49 -3.65
N VAL A 58 -4.27 -2.76 -2.97
CA VAL A 58 -4.66 -1.61 -2.15
C VAL A 58 -3.69 -0.48 -2.41
N VAL A 59 -4.13 0.75 -2.15
CA VAL A 59 -3.28 1.94 -2.24
C VAL A 59 -3.18 2.54 -0.85
N LYS A 60 -1.96 2.74 -0.39
CA LYS A 60 -1.67 3.28 0.94
C LYS A 60 -0.58 4.33 0.88
N SER A 61 -0.63 5.29 1.81
CA SER A 61 0.45 6.26 1.99
C SER A 61 1.55 5.64 2.85
N GLU A 62 2.77 6.15 2.73
CA GLU A 62 3.90 5.64 3.50
C GLU A 62 3.64 5.62 5.00
N SER A 63 2.99 6.65 5.54
CA SER A 63 2.67 6.73 6.95
C SER A 63 1.71 5.63 7.43
N GLU A 64 0.97 5.03 6.52
CA GLU A 64 0.04 3.94 6.83
C GLU A 64 0.72 2.57 6.85
N LEU A 65 1.95 2.49 6.35
CA LEU A 65 2.66 1.22 6.13
C LEU A 65 3.83 1.07 7.08
N GLU A 66 4.15 -0.18 7.39
CA GLU A 66 5.37 -0.54 8.09
C GLU A 66 6.12 -1.56 7.25
N LYS A 67 7.44 -1.40 7.20
CA LYS A 67 8.31 -2.29 6.42
C LYS A 67 8.38 -3.67 7.07
N GLY A 68 8.31 -4.69 6.23
CA GLY A 68 8.37 -6.07 6.67
C GLY A 68 7.03 -6.76 6.61
N GLY A 69 7.01 -8.03 6.95
CA GLY A 69 5.79 -8.80 6.97
C GLY A 69 4.95 -8.52 8.20
N LYS A 70 3.82 -9.17 8.25
CA LYS A 70 2.87 -9.06 9.36
C LYS A 70 3.57 -9.39 10.69
N GLU A 71 3.37 -8.54 11.67
CA GLU A 71 3.90 -8.73 13.00
C GLU A 71 3.08 -9.79 13.74
N GLU A 72 3.76 -10.72 14.36
CA GLU A 72 3.11 -11.80 15.11
C GLU A 72 3.04 -11.48 16.61
#